data_15c827699f0bb783b9214186498563d0
#
_entry.id   15c827699f0bb783b9214186498563d0
#
_cell.length_a   1.000
_cell.length_b   1.000
_cell.length_c   1.000
_cell.angle_alpha   90.00
_cell.angle_beta   90.00
_cell.angle_gamma   90.00
#
_symmetry.space_group_name_H-M   'P 1'
#
loop_
_entity.id
_entity.type
_entity.pdbx_description
1 polymer ?
#
loop_
_entity_poly.entity_id
_entity_poly.type
_entity_poly.pdbx_seq_one_letter_code
_entity_poly.pdbx_strand_id
1 'polypeptide(L)'
;MNNTQTLIVLFNLKKDILEEDYEQFARNIDFPLIKRLASNRSFKILKATGLFGTSASPPYQYIEVMEVSSFEDLAIDIEQPHVQSMLSQFSSFADNPQLILTSQLDN
;
A
#
# COMPACT_ATOMS: atom_id res chain seq x y z
N MET A 1 2.14 -0.54 -25.55
CA MET A 1 1.00 -0.88 -24.71
C MET A 1 1.45 -1.05 -23.28
N ASN A 2 0.70 -0.50 -22.36
CA ASN A 2 1.07 -0.49 -20.97
C ASN A 2 0.54 -1.74 -20.26
N ASN A 3 1.43 -2.63 -19.85
CA ASN A 3 1.06 -3.90 -19.22
C ASN A 3 1.34 -3.84 -17.71
N THR A 4 0.98 -2.72 -17.08
CA THR A 4 1.15 -2.61 -15.65
C THR A 4 0.26 -3.59 -14.90
N GLN A 5 0.73 -3.95 -13.70
CA GLN A 5 -0.04 -4.77 -12.77
C GLN A 5 -0.30 -3.93 -11.51
N THR A 6 -1.43 -4.16 -10.87
CA THR A 6 -1.84 -3.36 -9.72
C THR A 6 -1.92 -4.23 -8.46
N LEU A 7 -1.21 -3.78 -7.43
CA LEU A 7 -1.28 -4.36 -6.08
C LEU A 7 -2.18 -3.49 -5.23
N ILE A 8 -3.14 -4.12 -4.56
CA ILE A 8 -4.03 -3.44 -3.61
C ILE A 8 -3.67 -3.94 -2.22
N VAL A 9 -3.40 -3.01 -1.30
CA VAL A 9 -3.12 -3.36 0.09
C VAL A 9 -4.23 -2.80 0.95
N LEU A 10 -4.88 -3.67 1.74
CA LEU A 10 -5.95 -3.30 2.66
C LEU A 10 -5.49 -3.60 4.08
N PHE A 11 -5.60 -2.62 4.97
CA PHE A 11 -5.17 -2.85 6.35
C PHE A 11 -5.84 -1.91 7.34
N ASN A 12 -5.80 -2.32 8.58
CA ASN A 12 -6.14 -1.51 9.74
C ASN A 12 -4.86 -1.26 10.53
N LEU A 13 -4.86 -0.23 11.34
CA LEU A 13 -3.75 0.01 12.25
C LEU A 13 -3.86 -0.92 13.44
N LYS A 14 -2.73 -1.33 13.97
CA LYS A 14 -2.69 -2.11 15.20
C LYS A 14 -3.29 -1.28 16.34
N LYS A 15 -3.77 -1.99 17.36
CA LYS A 15 -4.32 -1.35 18.55
C LYS A 15 -3.30 -0.36 19.12
N ASP A 16 -3.81 0.79 19.53
CA ASP A 16 -3.04 1.87 20.16
C ASP A 16 -2.10 2.62 19.21
N ILE A 17 -2.13 2.33 17.91
CA ILE A 17 -1.41 3.13 16.91
C ILE A 17 -2.30 4.30 16.49
N LEU A 18 -1.76 5.51 16.57
CA LEU A 18 -2.47 6.71 16.12
C LEU A 18 -2.37 6.85 14.62
N GLU A 19 -3.46 7.27 13.99
CA GLU A 19 -3.47 7.53 12.54
C GLU A 19 -2.38 8.52 12.16
N GLU A 20 -2.20 9.56 12.96
CA GLU A 20 -1.17 10.57 12.69
C GLU A 20 0.22 9.97 12.60
N ASP A 21 0.55 9.03 13.48
CA ASP A 21 1.87 8.40 13.49
C ASP A 21 2.10 7.58 12.22
N TYR A 22 1.11 6.80 11.81
CA TYR A 22 1.20 6.07 10.55
C TYR A 22 1.30 7.03 9.37
N GLU A 23 0.48 8.09 9.35
CA GLU A 23 0.45 9.00 8.20
C GLU A 23 1.76 9.79 8.06
N GLN A 24 2.44 10.11 9.18
CA GLN A 24 3.77 10.70 9.13
C GLN A 24 4.78 9.72 8.51
N PHE A 25 4.74 8.46 8.92
CA PHE A 25 5.56 7.42 8.30
C PHE A 25 5.28 7.34 6.80
N ALA A 26 4.02 7.32 6.41
CA ALA A 26 3.63 7.24 5.01
C ALA A 26 4.20 8.39 4.20
N ARG A 27 4.07 9.63 4.70
CA ARG A 27 4.55 10.82 3.98
C ARG A 27 6.06 10.92 3.93
N ASN A 28 6.73 10.56 5.02
CA ASN A 28 8.18 10.82 5.16
C ASN A 28 9.05 9.65 4.70
N ILE A 29 8.54 8.43 4.75
CA ILE A 29 9.32 7.22 4.48
C ILE A 29 8.73 6.44 3.30
N ASP A 30 7.45 6.04 3.42
CA ASP A 30 6.80 5.13 2.48
C ASP A 30 6.69 5.73 1.07
N PHE A 31 6.05 6.88 0.95
CA PHE A 31 5.88 7.55 -0.35
C PHE A 31 7.21 7.82 -1.06
N PRO A 32 8.19 8.48 -0.40
CA PRO A 32 9.44 8.78 -1.10
C PRO A 32 10.18 7.53 -1.56
N LEU A 33 10.17 6.49 -0.74
CA LEU A 33 10.88 5.25 -1.07
C LEU A 33 10.20 4.50 -2.21
N ILE A 34 8.88 4.29 -2.10
CA ILE A 34 8.14 3.52 -3.11
C ILE A 34 8.20 4.23 -4.48
N LYS A 35 8.07 5.55 -4.49
CA LYS A 35 8.10 6.31 -5.75
C LYS A 35 9.42 6.20 -6.50
N ARG A 36 10.50 5.86 -5.81
CA ARG A 36 11.82 5.69 -6.42
C ARG A 36 12.11 4.28 -6.90
N LEU A 37 11.23 3.32 -6.60
CA LEU A 37 11.44 1.95 -7.06
C LEU A 37 11.34 1.89 -8.58
N ALA A 38 12.25 1.13 -9.20
CA ALA A 38 12.27 0.99 -10.65
C ALA A 38 10.96 0.42 -11.19
N SER A 39 10.31 -0.45 -10.43
CA SER A 39 9.05 -1.06 -10.83
C SER A 39 7.85 -0.13 -10.67
N ASN A 40 7.97 0.94 -9.87
CA ASN A 40 6.82 1.80 -9.58
C ASN A 40 6.35 2.59 -10.80
N ARG A 41 5.05 2.59 -11.03
CA ARG A 41 4.39 3.42 -12.05
C ARG A 41 3.45 4.44 -11.43
N SER A 42 2.75 4.07 -10.35
CA SER A 42 2.00 5.00 -9.52
C SER A 42 1.78 4.40 -8.14
N PHE A 43 1.63 5.25 -7.15
CA PHE A 43 1.40 4.82 -5.77
C PHE A 43 0.51 5.83 -5.07
N LYS A 44 -0.57 5.32 -4.48
CA LYS A 44 -1.51 6.13 -3.70
C LYS A 44 -1.83 5.40 -2.41
N ILE A 45 -2.04 6.18 -1.36
CA ILE A 45 -2.59 5.69 -0.10
C ILE A 45 -3.91 6.41 0.11
N LEU A 46 -4.99 5.65 0.26
CA LEU A 46 -6.32 6.18 0.46
C LEU A 46 -6.75 5.88 1.89
N LYS A 47 -7.35 6.88 2.54
CA LYS A 47 -7.91 6.70 3.85
C LYS A 47 -9.41 6.47 3.70
N ALA A 48 -9.93 5.38 4.24
CA ALA A 48 -11.35 5.10 4.17
C ALA A 48 -12.10 6.08 5.07
N THR A 49 -13.15 6.69 4.55
CA THR A 49 -13.93 7.69 5.28
C THR A 49 -15.35 7.24 5.57
N GLY A 50 -15.82 6.16 4.95
CA GLY A 50 -17.17 5.65 5.15
C GLY A 50 -17.51 4.60 4.11
N LEU A 51 -18.68 4.03 4.24
CA LEU A 51 -19.25 3.12 3.24
C LEU A 51 -20.42 3.83 2.57
N PHE A 52 -20.42 3.86 1.26
CA PHE A 52 -21.45 4.53 0.49
C PHE A 52 -22.83 3.94 0.81
N GLY A 53 -23.80 4.81 1.11
CA GLY A 53 -25.18 4.41 1.35
C GLY A 53 -25.45 3.81 2.73
N THR A 54 -24.53 3.92 3.68
CA THR A 54 -24.69 3.36 5.03
C THR A 54 -23.92 4.18 6.04
N SER A 55 -24.26 4.04 7.32
CA SER A 55 -23.53 4.66 8.42
C SER A 55 -22.53 3.69 9.06
N ALA A 56 -22.40 2.48 8.53
CA ALA A 56 -21.46 1.50 9.06
C ALA A 56 -20.01 1.93 8.78
N SER A 57 -19.12 1.50 9.67
CA SER A 57 -17.68 1.76 9.47
C SER A 57 -17.11 0.88 8.38
N PRO A 58 -16.15 1.39 7.58
CA PRO A 58 -15.44 0.55 6.61
C PRO A 58 -14.68 -0.58 7.30
N PRO A 59 -14.54 -1.74 6.63
CA PRO A 59 -13.79 -2.86 7.21
C PRO A 59 -12.28 -2.61 7.29
N TYR A 60 -11.76 -1.64 6.53
CA TYR A 60 -10.34 -1.28 6.53
C TYR A 60 -10.20 0.22 6.64
N GLN A 61 -9.16 0.66 7.36
CA GLN A 61 -8.89 2.10 7.53
C GLN A 61 -8.13 2.67 6.35
N TYR A 62 -7.25 1.88 5.73
CA TYR A 62 -6.38 2.36 4.65
C TYR A 62 -6.35 1.38 3.50
N ILE A 63 -6.19 1.94 2.30
CA ILE A 63 -6.10 1.21 1.05
C ILE A 63 -4.91 1.78 0.29
N GLU A 64 -3.94 0.93 -0.07
CA GLU A 64 -2.86 1.35 -0.95
C GLU A 64 -3.12 0.80 -2.34
N VAL A 65 -2.91 1.63 -3.34
CA VAL A 65 -3.04 1.25 -4.74
C VAL A 65 -1.70 1.49 -5.41
N MET A 66 -1.03 0.43 -5.81
CA MET A 66 0.31 0.50 -6.39
C MET A 66 0.30 -0.12 -7.78
N GLU A 67 0.54 0.70 -8.79
CA GLU A 67 0.76 0.20 -10.14
C GLU A 67 2.25 -0.01 -10.35
N VAL A 68 2.62 -1.18 -10.83
CA VAL A 68 4.00 -1.55 -11.06
C VAL A 68 4.16 -2.10 -12.48
N SER A 69 5.41 -2.11 -12.98
CA SER A 69 5.71 -2.67 -14.28
C SER A 69 5.33 -4.15 -14.35
N SER A 70 5.61 -4.90 -13.30
CA SER A 70 5.17 -6.28 -13.12
C SER A 70 5.39 -6.68 -11.66
N PHE A 71 4.68 -7.73 -11.22
CA PHE A 71 4.91 -8.26 -9.86
C PHE A 71 6.30 -8.91 -9.75
N GLU A 72 6.84 -9.43 -10.85
CA GLU A 72 8.23 -9.94 -10.86
C GLU A 72 9.22 -8.83 -10.57
N ASP A 73 9.06 -7.68 -11.23
CA ASP A 73 9.95 -6.53 -11.01
C ASP A 73 9.81 -6.00 -9.58
N LEU A 74 8.58 -5.96 -9.06
CA LEU A 74 8.34 -5.55 -7.68
C LEU A 74 9.04 -6.49 -6.69
N ALA A 75 8.97 -7.79 -6.93
CA ALA A 75 9.62 -8.78 -6.07
C ALA A 75 11.14 -8.57 -6.01
N ILE A 76 11.74 -8.18 -7.13
CA ILE A 76 13.17 -7.85 -7.18
C ILE A 76 13.46 -6.58 -6.35
N ASP A 77 12.65 -5.54 -6.52
CA ASP A 77 12.84 -4.30 -5.77
C ASP A 77 12.70 -4.50 -4.27
N ILE A 78 11.77 -5.36 -3.85
CA ILE A 78 11.50 -5.62 -2.43
C ILE A 78 12.70 -6.27 -1.73
N GLU A 79 13.57 -6.97 -2.45
CA GLU A 79 14.75 -7.62 -1.86
C GLU A 79 15.82 -6.63 -1.41
N GLN A 80 15.75 -5.37 -1.84
CA GLN A 80 16.74 -4.37 -1.45
C GLN A 80 16.67 -4.10 0.05
N PRO A 81 17.82 -3.99 0.74
CA PRO A 81 17.81 -3.83 2.21
C PRO A 81 17.01 -2.64 2.72
N HIS A 82 17.05 -1.50 2.03
CA HIS A 82 16.30 -0.32 2.47
C HIS A 82 14.79 -0.51 2.29
N VAL A 83 14.37 -1.30 1.32
CA VAL A 83 12.95 -1.65 1.14
C VAL A 83 12.50 -2.60 2.25
N GLN A 84 13.33 -3.59 2.57
CA GLN A 84 13.06 -4.51 3.68
C GLN A 84 12.92 -3.77 5.01
N SER A 85 13.77 -2.76 5.23
CA SER A 85 13.70 -1.92 6.42
C SER A 85 12.38 -1.14 6.48
N MET A 86 11.95 -0.57 5.36
CA MET A 86 10.66 0.14 5.28
C MET A 86 9.49 -0.81 5.54
N LEU A 87 9.52 -2.01 4.96
CA LEU A 87 8.45 -3.00 5.16
C LEU A 87 8.36 -3.43 6.62
N SER A 88 9.50 -3.54 7.30
CA SER A 88 9.53 -3.84 8.73
C SER A 88 8.84 -2.74 9.54
N GLN A 89 9.11 -1.47 9.19
CA GLN A 89 8.43 -0.35 9.84
C GLN A 89 6.93 -0.36 9.54
N PHE A 90 6.55 -0.60 8.30
CA PHE A 90 5.13 -0.73 7.93
C PHE A 90 4.45 -1.80 8.78
N SER A 91 5.10 -2.96 8.96
CA SER A 91 4.56 -4.06 9.76
C SER A 91 4.33 -3.68 11.21
N SER A 92 5.06 -2.69 11.72
CA SER A 92 4.85 -2.23 13.09
C SER A 92 3.55 -1.43 13.24
N PHE A 93 3.04 -0.87 12.16
CA PHE A 93 1.79 -0.09 12.18
C PHE A 93 0.58 -0.92 11.77
N ALA A 94 0.73 -1.78 10.77
CA ALA A 94 -0.38 -2.45 10.11
C ALA A 94 -0.75 -3.77 10.78
N ASP A 95 -2.05 -3.95 11.01
CA ASP A 95 -2.61 -5.18 11.55
C ASP A 95 -3.10 -6.04 10.40
N ASN A 96 -2.47 -7.20 10.23
CA ASN A 96 -2.87 -8.22 9.26
C ASN A 96 -3.17 -7.65 7.87
N PRO A 97 -2.22 -6.97 7.23
CA PRO A 97 -2.46 -6.39 5.91
C PRO A 97 -2.75 -7.47 4.86
N GLN A 98 -3.71 -7.17 3.98
CA GLN A 98 -4.05 -8.02 2.85
C GLN A 98 -3.41 -7.43 1.60
N LEU A 99 -2.51 -8.17 0.97
CA LEU A 99 -1.82 -7.74 -0.24
C LEU A 99 -2.41 -8.49 -1.42
N ILE A 100 -3.27 -7.83 -2.17
CA ILE A 100 -4.08 -8.46 -3.21
C ILE A 100 -3.47 -8.19 -4.57
N LEU A 101 -3.07 -9.26 -5.25
CA LEU A 101 -2.61 -9.19 -6.63
C LEU A 101 -3.84 -9.14 -7.54
N THR A 102 -3.81 -8.24 -8.51
CA THR A 102 -4.97 -8.07 -9.40
C THR A 102 -4.56 -8.16 -10.85
N SER A 103 -5.54 -8.38 -11.70
CA SER A 103 -5.40 -8.20 -13.14
C SER A 103 -6.58 -7.37 -13.61
N GLN A 104 -6.31 -6.50 -14.57
CA GLN A 104 -7.37 -5.64 -15.09
C GLN A 104 -8.30 -6.46 -16.00
N LEU A 105 -9.60 -6.28 -15.80
CA LEU A 105 -10.57 -6.87 -16.73
C LEU A 105 -10.62 -6.04 -18.01
N ASP A 106 -10.60 -6.69 -19.11
CA ASP A 106 -10.77 -6.03 -20.41
C ASP A 106 -12.22 -5.59 -20.59
N ASN A 107 -12.42 -4.52 -21.34
CA ASN A 107 -13.76 -4.04 -21.64
C ASN A 107 -13.91 -3.68 -23.11
#